data_b2f5e121c3315d0531fed9090c5b1d60
#
_entry.id   b2f5e121c3315d0531fed9090c5b1d60
#
_cell.length_a   1.000
_cell.length_b   1.000
_cell.length_c   1.000
_cell.angle_alpha   90.00
_cell.angle_beta   90.00
_cell.angle_gamma   90.00
#
_symmetry.space_group_name_H-M   'P 1'
#
loop_
_entity.id
_entity.type
_entity.pdbx_description
1 polymer ?
#
loop_
_entity_poly.entity_id
_entity_poly.type
_entity_poly.pdbx_seq_one_letter_code
_entity_poly.pdbx_strand_id
1 'polypeptide(L)'
;MRTTAILNLKGGVAKTVTTVNMAAILARDYKARVLLIDADCQCNCTEFFGGASDKGTLADILRLPDSYPDPVTFCANCVRGTTVPGVNLIPGDDSLMDLDLSKVELGRVSMNVLRQFVEAANWLYDYILIDCPPAFNAASAAALVAADDIIIPIKLDAFSLRGMGNLMRQISNMRKINPRLKLAGVLPTMWYRDAQMQDAEKMLADAGLTVFPHIRRSDKVDQMTWQQRPLLATSPNSAAGVDYRRFVKAYMRGGKKNV
;
A
#
# COMPACT_ATOMS: atom_id res chain seq x y z
N MET A 1 9.16 -12.29 -6.01
CA MET A 1 8.66 -10.93 -5.70
C MET A 1 7.21 -11.00 -5.25
N ARG A 2 6.75 -10.08 -4.41
CA ARG A 2 5.36 -9.98 -3.93
C ARG A 2 4.90 -8.53 -3.99
N THR A 3 3.79 -8.28 -4.69
CA THR A 3 3.22 -6.94 -4.87
C THR A 3 1.99 -6.79 -3.99
N THR A 4 1.96 -5.76 -3.15
CA THR A 4 0.92 -5.57 -2.14
C THR A 4 0.32 -4.17 -2.21
N ALA A 5 -1.00 -4.09 -2.40
CA ALA A 5 -1.74 -2.84 -2.28
C ALA A 5 -2.17 -2.62 -0.81
N ILE A 6 -1.87 -1.45 -0.27
CA ILE A 6 -2.33 -1.01 1.05
C ILE A 6 -3.56 -0.12 0.81
N LEU A 7 -4.76 -0.68 0.99
CA LEU A 7 -6.01 -0.08 0.54
C LEU A 7 -7.05 0.01 1.65
N ASN A 8 -7.68 1.16 1.78
CA ASN A 8 -8.95 1.34 2.47
C ASN A 8 -9.62 2.63 1.93
N LEU A 9 -10.93 2.58 1.69
CA LEU A 9 -11.72 3.73 1.20
C LEU A 9 -11.91 4.82 2.26
N LYS A 10 -11.62 4.54 3.52
CA LYS A 10 -11.65 5.51 4.61
C LYS A 10 -10.31 6.24 4.71
N GLY A 11 -10.36 7.56 4.82
CA GLY A 11 -9.21 8.40 5.16
C GLY A 11 -8.78 8.23 6.62
N GLY A 12 -7.52 8.52 6.95
CA GLY A 12 -7.03 8.55 8.32
C GLY A 12 -6.92 7.20 9.02
N VAL A 13 -6.85 6.08 8.29
CA VAL A 13 -6.69 4.72 8.84
C VAL A 13 -5.24 4.22 8.79
N ALA A 14 -4.27 5.10 8.65
CA ALA A 14 -2.84 4.83 8.63
C ALA A 14 -2.34 4.01 7.42
N LYS A 15 -2.92 4.18 6.20
CA LYS A 15 -2.41 3.52 4.97
C LYS A 15 -0.94 3.87 4.73
N THR A 16 -0.63 5.14 4.48
CA THR A 16 0.72 5.63 4.22
C THR A 16 1.70 5.29 5.34
N VAL A 17 1.29 5.46 6.61
CA VAL A 17 2.11 5.10 7.77
C VAL A 17 2.45 3.61 7.76
N THR A 18 1.49 2.75 7.39
CA THR A 18 1.71 1.30 7.25
C THR A 18 2.67 1.01 6.11
N THR A 19 2.46 1.61 4.95
CA THR A 19 3.30 1.44 3.74
C THR A 19 4.76 1.78 4.03
N VAL A 20 5.00 2.97 4.61
CA VAL A 20 6.34 3.47 4.94
C VAL A 20 7.06 2.60 5.97
N ASN A 21 6.38 2.23 7.08
CA ASN A 21 7.00 1.41 8.11
C ASN A 21 7.23 -0.03 7.66
N MET A 22 6.30 -0.58 6.88
CA MET A 22 6.46 -1.92 6.28
C MET A 22 7.67 -1.96 5.34
N ALA A 23 7.83 -0.96 4.46
CA ALA A 23 8.97 -0.85 3.56
C ALA A 23 10.31 -0.78 4.33
N ALA A 24 10.38 0.11 5.32
CA ALA A 24 11.59 0.28 6.13
C ALA A 24 11.96 -0.99 6.91
N ILE A 25 10.98 -1.72 7.46
CA ILE A 25 11.21 -2.97 8.19
C ILE A 25 11.67 -4.07 7.22
N LEU A 26 11.02 -4.23 6.05
CA LEU A 26 11.42 -5.20 5.05
C LEU A 26 12.86 -4.95 4.57
N ALA A 27 13.20 -3.70 4.26
CA ALA A 27 14.53 -3.36 3.78
C ALA A 27 15.60 -3.53 4.87
N ARG A 28 15.36 -3.05 6.09
CA ARG A 28 16.38 -3.04 7.15
C ARG A 28 16.51 -4.37 7.87
N ASP A 29 15.39 -4.94 8.34
CA ASP A 29 15.40 -6.12 9.20
C ASP A 29 15.49 -7.42 8.37
N TYR A 30 15.00 -7.41 7.13
CA TYR A 30 15.00 -8.59 6.24
C TYR A 30 15.90 -8.46 5.01
N LYS A 31 16.60 -7.30 4.84
CA LYS A 31 17.50 -7.03 3.70
C LYS A 31 16.81 -7.15 2.34
N ALA A 32 15.50 -6.94 2.31
CA ALA A 32 14.71 -7.00 1.09
C ALA A 32 14.90 -5.72 0.25
N ARG A 33 14.85 -5.88 -1.07
CA ARG A 33 14.79 -4.77 -2.03
C ARG A 33 13.31 -4.40 -2.20
N VAL A 34 12.97 -3.17 -1.85
CA VAL A 34 11.58 -2.71 -1.80
C VAL A 34 11.37 -1.56 -2.77
N LEU A 35 10.32 -1.65 -3.58
CA LEU A 35 9.77 -0.53 -4.34
C LEU A 35 8.49 -0.06 -3.68
N LEU A 36 8.39 1.23 -3.41
CA LEU A 36 7.16 1.92 -3.07
C LEU A 36 6.55 2.54 -4.31
N ILE A 37 5.23 2.56 -4.39
CA ILE A 37 4.48 3.27 -5.43
C ILE A 37 3.42 4.11 -4.72
N ASP A 38 3.47 5.43 -4.87
CA ASP A 38 2.49 6.35 -4.29
C ASP A 38 1.35 6.56 -5.28
N ALA A 39 0.19 5.99 -4.98
CA ALA A 39 -1.02 6.09 -5.80
C ALA A 39 -2.06 7.08 -5.22
N ASP A 40 -1.73 7.77 -4.12
CA ASP A 40 -2.60 8.79 -3.52
C ASP A 40 -2.23 10.18 -4.06
N CYS A 41 -3.22 10.91 -4.60
CA CYS A 41 -3.05 12.29 -5.06
C CYS A 41 -2.65 13.27 -3.94
N GLN A 42 -2.79 12.88 -2.67
CA GLN A 42 -2.26 13.63 -1.53
C GLN A 42 -0.74 13.51 -1.39
N CYS A 43 -0.09 12.60 -2.10
CA CYS A 43 1.36 12.43 -2.19
C CYS A 43 2.08 12.26 -0.84
N ASN A 44 1.39 11.80 0.20
CA ASN A 44 1.96 11.70 1.54
C ASN A 44 3.16 10.74 1.60
N CYS A 45 3.14 9.64 0.84
CA CYS A 45 4.28 8.73 0.74
C CYS A 45 5.44 9.38 -0.02
N THR A 46 5.15 10.12 -1.08
CA THR A 46 6.11 10.88 -1.88
C THR A 46 6.80 11.95 -1.05
N GLU A 47 6.04 12.77 -0.35
CA GLU A 47 6.56 13.84 0.52
C GLU A 47 7.40 13.28 1.67
N PHE A 48 7.00 12.16 2.24
CA PHE A 48 7.74 11.49 3.30
C PHE A 48 9.17 11.14 2.90
N PHE A 49 9.43 10.89 1.62
CA PHE A 49 10.75 10.57 1.09
C PHE A 49 11.39 11.70 0.28
N GLY A 50 10.98 12.95 0.49
CA GLY A 50 11.65 14.14 -0.05
C GLY A 50 10.99 14.77 -1.27
N GLY A 51 9.70 14.50 -1.52
CA GLY A 51 8.88 15.24 -2.48
C GLY A 51 8.99 14.76 -3.94
N ALA A 52 8.54 15.59 -4.87
CA ALA A 52 8.40 15.29 -6.29
C ALA A 52 9.72 14.96 -7.02
N SER A 53 9.60 14.31 -8.16
CA SER A 53 10.69 13.95 -9.06
C SER A 53 10.53 14.70 -10.39
N ASP A 54 11.61 15.09 -11.00
CA ASP A 54 11.70 15.59 -12.37
C ASP A 54 11.67 14.48 -13.44
N LYS A 55 11.70 13.22 -13.00
CA LYS A 55 11.80 12.03 -13.87
C LYS A 55 10.47 11.38 -14.22
N GLY A 56 9.35 11.96 -13.79
CA GLY A 56 8.02 11.43 -13.98
C GLY A 56 7.42 10.76 -12.72
N THR A 57 6.12 10.53 -12.77
CA THR A 57 5.29 10.10 -11.64
C THR A 57 4.40 8.93 -12.02
N LEU A 58 3.66 8.38 -11.05
CA LEU A 58 2.66 7.36 -11.34
C LEU A 58 1.56 7.89 -12.28
N ALA A 59 1.20 9.17 -12.19
CA ALA A 59 0.19 9.73 -13.09
C ALA A 59 0.65 9.71 -14.55
N ASP A 60 1.93 9.99 -14.82
CA ASP A 60 2.49 9.89 -16.16
C ASP A 60 2.47 8.45 -16.68
N ILE A 61 2.81 7.48 -15.81
CA ILE A 61 2.76 6.05 -16.13
C ILE A 61 1.33 5.63 -16.52
N LEU A 62 0.33 6.04 -15.74
CA LEU A 62 -1.05 5.65 -15.98
C LEU A 62 -1.67 6.32 -17.22
N ARG A 63 -1.11 7.43 -17.68
CA ARG A 63 -1.51 8.12 -18.93
C ARG A 63 -0.89 7.51 -20.19
N LEU A 64 0.06 6.62 -20.06
CA LEU A 64 0.60 5.92 -21.24
C LEU A 64 -0.50 5.08 -21.90
N PRO A 65 -0.64 5.13 -23.22
CA PRO A 65 -1.55 4.25 -23.92
C PRO A 65 -1.06 2.79 -23.86
N ASP A 66 -1.97 1.82 -23.91
CA ASP A 66 -1.62 0.40 -23.92
C ASP A 66 -0.70 0.02 -25.11
N SER A 67 -0.71 0.82 -26.16
CA SER A 67 0.15 0.68 -27.35
C SER A 67 1.53 1.33 -27.21
N TYR A 68 1.87 1.89 -26.02
CA TYR A 68 3.17 2.53 -25.83
C TYR A 68 4.30 1.51 -26.06
N PRO A 69 5.36 1.85 -26.85
CA PRO A 69 6.33 0.85 -27.32
C PRO A 69 7.14 0.19 -26.19
N ASP A 70 7.52 0.94 -25.18
CA ASP A 70 8.36 0.45 -24.08
C ASP A 70 7.91 1.03 -22.74
N PRO A 71 6.77 0.58 -22.19
CA PRO A 71 6.27 1.08 -20.91
C PRO A 71 7.17 0.68 -19.73
N VAL A 72 7.90 -0.42 -19.85
CA VAL A 72 8.76 -0.91 -18.76
C VAL A 72 9.93 0.04 -18.53
N THR A 73 10.64 0.44 -19.59
CA THR A 73 11.73 1.43 -19.48
C THR A 73 11.22 2.79 -19.01
N PHE A 74 10.05 3.23 -19.49
CA PHE A 74 9.45 4.48 -19.00
C PHE A 74 9.22 4.42 -17.49
N CYS A 75 8.56 3.38 -16.99
CA CYS A 75 8.32 3.20 -15.55
C CYS A 75 9.62 3.11 -14.76
N ALA A 76 10.64 2.41 -15.27
CA ALA A 76 11.94 2.30 -14.62
C ALA A 76 12.63 3.68 -14.48
N ASN A 77 12.46 4.58 -15.46
CA ASN A 77 12.98 5.94 -15.38
C ASN A 77 12.27 6.81 -14.33
N CYS A 78 11.01 6.50 -13.99
CA CYS A 78 10.29 7.18 -12.91
C CYS A 78 10.75 6.74 -11.51
N VAL A 79 11.51 5.64 -11.39
CA VAL A 79 11.99 5.14 -10.11
C VAL A 79 13.12 6.02 -9.57
N ARG A 80 13.05 6.35 -8.28
CA ARG A 80 14.10 7.08 -7.56
C ARG A 80 14.49 6.40 -6.26
N GLY A 81 15.70 6.67 -5.78
CA GLY A 81 16.14 6.29 -4.44
C GLY A 81 15.40 7.07 -3.36
N THR A 82 15.36 6.52 -2.15
CA THR A 82 14.82 7.17 -0.95
C THR A 82 15.90 7.37 0.11
N THR A 83 15.56 8.06 1.20
CA THR A 83 16.42 8.20 2.37
C THR A 83 16.58 6.91 3.18
N VAL A 84 15.82 5.86 2.85
CA VAL A 84 15.90 4.54 3.49
C VAL A 84 16.65 3.57 2.56
N PRO A 85 17.86 3.11 2.93
CA PRO A 85 18.61 2.17 2.11
C PRO A 85 17.81 0.90 1.78
N GLY A 86 17.79 0.49 0.52
CA GLY A 86 17.05 -0.67 0.03
C GLY A 86 15.58 -0.38 -0.30
N VAL A 87 15.14 0.88 -0.18
CA VAL A 87 13.80 1.33 -0.59
C VAL A 87 13.91 2.33 -1.73
N ASN A 88 13.24 2.03 -2.84
CA ASN A 88 13.03 2.92 -3.97
C ASN A 88 11.57 3.37 -4.04
N LEU A 89 11.27 4.42 -4.80
CA LEU A 89 9.94 5.01 -4.91
C LEU A 89 9.61 5.38 -6.36
N ILE A 90 8.41 5.04 -6.82
CA ILE A 90 7.72 5.74 -7.90
C ILE A 90 6.82 6.78 -7.23
N PRO A 91 7.08 8.09 -7.42
CA PRO A 91 6.31 9.13 -6.76
C PRO A 91 4.91 9.28 -7.35
N GLY A 92 3.97 9.72 -6.54
CA GLY A 92 2.69 10.28 -6.97
C GLY A 92 2.80 11.78 -7.20
N ASP A 93 1.76 12.35 -7.79
CA ASP A 93 1.52 13.79 -7.86
C ASP A 93 0.01 14.10 -7.80
N ASP A 94 -0.34 15.38 -7.65
CA ASP A 94 -1.71 15.85 -7.51
C ASP A 94 -2.59 15.56 -8.74
N SER A 95 -1.99 15.41 -9.92
CA SER A 95 -2.70 15.09 -11.15
C SER A 95 -3.31 13.68 -11.18
N LEU A 96 -2.96 12.81 -10.22
CA LEU A 96 -3.67 11.56 -9.94
C LEU A 96 -5.15 11.81 -9.60
N MET A 97 -5.52 12.99 -9.08
CA MET A 97 -6.89 13.38 -8.81
C MET A 97 -7.75 13.39 -10.07
N ASP A 98 -7.15 13.73 -11.21
CA ASP A 98 -7.83 13.78 -12.50
C ASP A 98 -8.09 12.41 -13.12
N LEU A 99 -7.52 11.35 -12.57
CA LEU A 99 -7.61 10.00 -13.12
C LEU A 99 -8.80 9.24 -12.53
N ASP A 100 -9.99 9.51 -13.04
CA ASP A 100 -11.19 8.76 -12.70
C ASP A 100 -11.39 7.50 -13.59
N LEU A 101 -12.35 6.66 -13.22
CA LEU A 101 -12.63 5.42 -13.95
C LEU A 101 -13.19 5.66 -15.36
N SER A 102 -13.85 6.78 -15.61
CA SER A 102 -14.36 7.10 -16.94
C SER A 102 -13.24 7.29 -17.96
N LYS A 103 -12.08 7.79 -17.52
CA LYS A 103 -10.90 7.93 -18.38
C LYS A 103 -10.28 6.59 -18.75
N VAL A 104 -10.45 5.55 -17.91
CA VAL A 104 -10.09 4.18 -18.26
C VAL A 104 -10.98 3.65 -19.38
N GLU A 105 -12.30 3.85 -19.27
CA GLU A 105 -13.27 3.44 -20.30
C GLU A 105 -13.03 4.16 -21.63
N LEU A 106 -12.57 5.42 -21.59
CA LEU A 106 -12.19 6.20 -22.78
C LEU A 106 -10.80 5.86 -23.33
N GLY A 107 -10.06 4.91 -22.75
CA GLY A 107 -8.70 4.54 -23.16
C GLY A 107 -7.64 5.63 -22.91
N ARG A 108 -7.93 6.60 -22.02
CA ARG A 108 -7.01 7.69 -21.66
C ARG A 108 -6.15 7.36 -20.44
N VAL A 109 -6.44 6.26 -19.77
CA VAL A 109 -5.71 5.75 -18.61
C VAL A 109 -5.58 4.25 -18.78
N SER A 110 -4.36 3.74 -18.68
CA SER A 110 -4.08 2.31 -18.72
C SER A 110 -4.00 1.72 -17.31
N MET A 111 -4.74 0.65 -17.08
CA MET A 111 -4.56 -0.18 -15.87
C MET A 111 -3.48 -1.25 -16.05
N ASN A 112 -3.04 -1.52 -17.30
CA ASN A 112 -2.15 -2.63 -17.60
C ASN A 112 -0.67 -2.25 -17.54
N VAL A 113 -0.32 -0.99 -17.81
CA VAL A 113 1.08 -0.51 -17.87
C VAL A 113 1.79 -0.76 -16.54
N LEU A 114 1.14 -0.42 -15.41
CA LEU A 114 1.72 -0.68 -14.09
C LEU A 114 1.94 -2.18 -13.84
N ARG A 115 1.01 -3.02 -14.26
CA ARG A 115 1.14 -4.48 -14.17
C ARG A 115 2.32 -5.00 -15.00
N GLN A 116 2.46 -4.54 -16.24
CA GLN A 116 3.57 -4.92 -17.12
C GLN A 116 4.92 -4.58 -16.48
N PHE A 117 5.03 -3.37 -15.91
CA PHE A 117 6.24 -2.98 -15.19
C PHE A 117 6.51 -3.86 -13.97
N VAL A 118 5.50 -4.09 -13.13
CA VAL A 118 5.61 -4.94 -11.94
C VAL A 118 6.08 -6.35 -12.32
N GLU A 119 5.50 -6.95 -13.37
CA GLU A 119 5.91 -8.27 -13.84
C GLU A 119 7.36 -8.30 -14.37
N ALA A 120 7.78 -7.25 -15.07
CA ALA A 120 9.16 -7.11 -15.56
C ALA A 120 10.18 -6.84 -14.44
N ALA A 121 9.77 -6.15 -13.37
CA ALA A 121 10.64 -5.78 -12.24
C ALA A 121 10.88 -6.92 -11.23
N ASN A 122 10.43 -8.14 -11.49
CA ASN A 122 10.42 -9.26 -10.53
C ASN A 122 11.82 -9.72 -10.08
N TRP A 123 12.87 -9.42 -10.83
CA TRP A 123 14.26 -9.72 -10.49
C TRP A 123 14.97 -8.56 -9.77
N LEU A 124 14.40 -7.34 -9.81
CA LEU A 124 14.95 -6.14 -9.18
C LEU A 124 14.52 -6.00 -7.72
N TYR A 125 13.27 -6.36 -7.41
CA TYR A 125 12.64 -6.17 -6.11
C TYR A 125 12.15 -7.47 -5.52
N ASP A 126 12.18 -7.56 -4.19
CA ASP A 126 11.60 -8.66 -3.43
C ASP A 126 10.14 -8.35 -3.03
N TYR A 127 9.86 -7.05 -2.79
CA TYR A 127 8.53 -6.52 -2.49
C TYR A 127 8.25 -5.24 -3.26
N ILE A 128 7.02 -5.10 -3.73
CA ILE A 128 6.44 -3.84 -4.23
C ILE A 128 5.25 -3.51 -3.35
N LEU A 129 5.23 -2.31 -2.74
CA LEU A 129 4.15 -1.84 -1.89
C LEU A 129 3.50 -0.63 -2.55
N ILE A 130 2.18 -0.66 -2.72
CA ILE A 130 1.42 0.42 -3.37
C ILE A 130 0.55 1.09 -2.32
N ASP A 131 0.82 2.37 -2.03
CA ASP A 131 0.02 3.21 -1.13
C ASP A 131 -1.19 3.76 -1.88
N CYS A 132 -2.37 3.26 -1.56
CA CYS A 132 -3.59 3.58 -2.30
C CYS A 132 -4.36 4.76 -1.68
N PRO A 133 -5.07 5.58 -2.49
CA PRO A 133 -5.90 6.68 -2.00
C PRO A 133 -7.11 6.19 -1.19
N PRO A 134 -7.79 7.09 -0.43
CA PRO A 134 -9.05 6.79 0.25
C PRO A 134 -10.25 6.82 -0.71
N ALA A 135 -10.06 6.39 -1.95
CA ALA A 135 -11.08 6.40 -3.00
C ALA A 135 -10.87 5.20 -3.94
N PHE A 136 -11.93 4.76 -4.58
CA PHE A 136 -11.84 3.78 -5.66
C PHE A 136 -11.86 4.51 -7.00
N ASN A 137 -10.68 4.91 -7.48
CA ASN A 137 -10.43 5.62 -8.73
C ASN A 137 -9.53 4.78 -9.67
N ALA A 138 -9.10 5.36 -10.78
CA ALA A 138 -8.24 4.67 -11.75
C ALA A 138 -6.90 4.23 -11.14
N ALA A 139 -6.29 5.03 -10.27
CA ALA A 139 -5.03 4.68 -9.61
C ALA A 139 -5.21 3.47 -8.67
N SER A 140 -6.30 3.43 -7.87
CA SER A 140 -6.64 2.26 -7.04
C SER A 140 -6.90 1.02 -7.90
N ALA A 141 -7.61 1.17 -9.02
CA ALA A 141 -7.90 0.07 -9.93
C ALA A 141 -6.59 -0.49 -10.55
N ALA A 142 -5.70 0.38 -11.04
CA ALA A 142 -4.39 -0.01 -11.56
C ALA A 142 -3.52 -0.71 -10.50
N ALA A 143 -3.52 -0.21 -9.27
CA ALA A 143 -2.85 -0.84 -8.15
C ALA A 143 -3.34 -2.28 -7.91
N LEU A 144 -4.67 -2.49 -7.93
CA LEU A 144 -5.27 -3.83 -7.74
C LEU A 144 -5.08 -4.76 -8.93
N VAL A 145 -4.97 -4.22 -10.15
CA VAL A 145 -4.60 -5.01 -11.34
C VAL A 145 -3.16 -5.51 -11.25
N ALA A 146 -2.25 -4.71 -10.69
CA ALA A 146 -0.84 -5.05 -10.54
C ALA A 146 -0.53 -5.88 -9.28
N ALA A 147 -1.38 -5.86 -8.25
CA ALA A 147 -1.10 -6.48 -6.95
C ALA A 147 -1.37 -7.99 -6.92
N ASP A 148 -0.61 -8.71 -6.09
CA ASP A 148 -0.88 -10.08 -5.67
C ASP A 148 -1.76 -10.11 -4.41
N ASP A 149 -1.52 -9.15 -3.50
CA ASP A 149 -2.14 -9.10 -2.18
C ASP A 149 -2.71 -7.71 -1.85
N ILE A 150 -3.73 -7.72 -0.99
CA ILE A 150 -4.27 -6.52 -0.37
C ILE A 150 -4.10 -6.62 1.14
N ILE A 151 -3.60 -5.56 1.76
CA ILE A 151 -3.68 -5.32 3.20
C ILE A 151 -4.67 -4.17 3.42
N ILE A 152 -5.59 -4.36 4.37
CA ILE A 152 -6.59 -3.34 4.71
C ILE A 152 -6.29 -2.79 6.11
N PRO A 153 -5.56 -1.66 6.24
CA PRO A 153 -5.48 -0.95 7.51
C PRO A 153 -6.87 -0.44 7.90
N ILE A 154 -7.28 -0.67 9.15
CA ILE A 154 -8.61 -0.29 9.63
C ILE A 154 -8.54 0.25 11.05
N LYS A 155 -9.21 1.37 11.30
CA LYS A 155 -9.55 1.79 12.64
C LYS A 155 -10.84 1.06 13.04
N LEU A 156 -10.82 0.40 14.20
CA LEU A 156 -11.97 -0.39 14.67
C LEU A 156 -13.04 0.52 15.26
N ASP A 157 -13.81 1.17 14.38
CA ASP A 157 -15.01 1.93 14.75
C ASP A 157 -16.21 1.49 13.89
N ALA A 158 -17.42 1.81 14.34
CA ALA A 158 -18.66 1.37 13.70
C ALA A 158 -18.79 1.82 12.22
N PHE A 159 -18.19 2.96 11.85
CA PHE A 159 -18.19 3.46 10.47
C PHE A 159 -17.26 2.66 9.57
N SER A 160 -16.08 2.31 10.08
CA SER A 160 -15.10 1.50 9.35
C SER A 160 -15.62 0.09 9.09
N LEU A 161 -16.25 -0.53 10.09
CA LEU A 161 -16.83 -1.87 9.95
C LEU A 161 -17.99 -1.89 8.93
N ARG A 162 -18.84 -0.88 8.93
CA ARG A 162 -19.90 -0.72 7.90
C ARG A 162 -19.34 -0.50 6.50
N GLY A 163 -18.27 0.28 6.36
CA GLY A 163 -17.61 0.54 5.08
C GLY A 163 -16.92 -0.68 4.47
N MET A 164 -16.60 -1.71 5.28
CA MET A 164 -15.91 -2.92 4.82
C MET A 164 -16.67 -3.66 3.72
N GLY A 165 -18.01 -3.73 3.81
CA GLY A 165 -18.85 -4.41 2.81
C GLY A 165 -18.69 -3.81 1.41
N ASN A 166 -18.61 -2.47 1.29
CA ASN A 166 -18.37 -1.81 0.01
C ASN A 166 -16.96 -2.13 -0.53
N LEU A 167 -15.95 -2.04 0.31
CA LEU A 167 -14.57 -2.36 -0.07
C LEU A 167 -14.45 -3.81 -0.54
N MET A 168 -15.05 -4.78 0.16
CA MET A 168 -15.04 -6.20 -0.23
C MET A 168 -15.71 -6.43 -1.58
N ARG A 169 -16.78 -5.69 -1.90
CA ARG A 169 -17.44 -5.75 -3.21
C ARG A 169 -16.51 -5.25 -4.33
N GLN A 170 -15.80 -4.14 -4.12
CA GLN A 170 -14.83 -3.63 -5.08
C GLN A 170 -13.69 -4.62 -5.30
N ILE A 171 -13.14 -5.20 -4.24
CA ILE A 171 -12.12 -6.25 -4.33
C ILE A 171 -12.64 -7.45 -5.13
N SER A 172 -13.88 -7.88 -4.88
CA SER A 172 -14.50 -8.98 -5.63
C SER A 172 -14.64 -8.67 -7.13
N ASN A 173 -14.99 -7.44 -7.49
CA ASN A 173 -15.03 -7.01 -8.88
C ASN A 173 -13.63 -7.01 -9.51
N MET A 174 -12.62 -6.54 -8.81
CA MET A 174 -11.24 -6.52 -9.30
C MET A 174 -10.65 -7.93 -9.48
N ARG A 175 -11.10 -8.91 -8.71
CA ARG A 175 -10.71 -10.34 -8.90
C ARG A 175 -11.18 -10.92 -10.24
N LYS A 176 -12.20 -10.35 -10.88
CA LYS A 176 -12.62 -10.76 -12.23
C LYS A 176 -11.58 -10.34 -13.27
N ILE A 177 -10.84 -9.25 -13.03
CA ILE A 177 -9.78 -8.72 -13.89
C ILE A 177 -8.41 -9.31 -13.50
N ASN A 178 -8.15 -9.40 -12.20
CA ASN A 178 -6.92 -10.00 -11.65
C ASN A 178 -7.28 -11.20 -10.72
N PRO A 179 -7.42 -12.42 -11.25
CA PRO A 179 -7.76 -13.61 -10.47
C PRO A 179 -6.71 -13.99 -9.41
N ARG A 180 -5.47 -13.49 -9.53
CA ARG A 180 -4.40 -13.73 -8.56
C ARG A 180 -4.56 -12.91 -7.28
N LEU A 181 -5.36 -11.83 -7.33
CA LEU A 181 -5.53 -10.88 -6.23
C LEU A 181 -6.14 -11.52 -4.99
N LYS A 182 -5.45 -11.47 -3.86
CA LYS A 182 -5.87 -12.04 -2.58
C LYS A 182 -5.98 -10.96 -1.52
N LEU A 183 -6.91 -11.13 -0.60
CA LEU A 183 -6.90 -10.38 0.66
C LEU A 183 -5.91 -11.07 1.60
N ALA A 184 -4.75 -10.47 1.84
CA ALA A 184 -3.77 -10.98 2.80
C ALA A 184 -4.29 -10.88 4.22
N GLY A 185 -5.02 -9.80 4.54
CA GLY A 185 -5.67 -9.62 5.82
C GLY A 185 -6.00 -8.17 6.13
N VAL A 186 -6.62 -8.00 7.28
CA VAL A 186 -7.00 -6.72 7.87
C VAL A 186 -6.00 -6.37 8.96
N LEU A 187 -5.52 -5.13 8.98
CA LEU A 187 -4.59 -4.61 9.97
C LEU A 187 -5.29 -3.60 10.87
N PRO A 188 -5.70 -3.96 12.11
CA PRO A 188 -6.23 -2.99 13.05
C PRO A 188 -5.17 -1.95 13.41
N THR A 189 -5.52 -0.67 13.30
CA THR A 189 -4.64 0.46 13.58
C THR A 189 -5.22 1.36 14.66
N MET A 190 -4.37 2.22 15.26
CA MET A 190 -4.78 3.13 16.34
C MET A 190 -5.48 2.41 17.50
N TRP A 191 -5.06 1.17 17.71
CA TRP A 191 -5.66 0.29 18.73
C TRP A 191 -5.32 0.77 20.15
N TYR A 192 -6.27 0.66 21.02
CA TYR A 192 -6.09 0.84 22.47
C TYR A 192 -6.86 -0.24 23.23
N ARG A 193 -6.45 -0.51 24.45
CA ARG A 193 -7.03 -1.58 25.26
C ARG A 193 -8.46 -1.21 25.69
N ASP A 194 -9.43 -1.79 25.02
CA ASP A 194 -10.86 -1.60 25.24
C ASP A 194 -11.61 -2.86 24.83
N ALA A 195 -12.72 -3.17 25.51
CA ALA A 195 -13.53 -4.35 25.20
C ALA A 195 -14.12 -4.29 23.79
N GLN A 196 -14.58 -3.10 23.35
CA GLN A 196 -15.14 -2.91 22.02
C GLN A 196 -14.10 -3.18 20.91
N MET A 197 -12.82 -2.82 21.13
CA MET A 197 -11.73 -3.11 20.19
C MET A 197 -11.48 -4.60 20.08
N GLN A 198 -11.51 -5.33 21.19
CA GLN A 198 -11.33 -6.78 21.21
C GLN A 198 -12.50 -7.50 20.55
N ASP A 199 -13.73 -7.07 20.81
CA ASP A 199 -14.93 -7.61 20.19
C ASP A 199 -14.92 -7.36 18.67
N ALA A 200 -14.51 -6.17 18.22
CA ALA A 200 -14.40 -5.85 16.82
C ALA A 200 -13.32 -6.71 16.11
N GLU A 201 -12.17 -6.93 16.71
CA GLU A 201 -11.15 -7.86 16.18
C GLU A 201 -11.71 -9.29 16.06
N LYS A 202 -12.43 -9.76 17.08
CA LYS A 202 -13.07 -11.07 17.08
C LYS A 202 -14.12 -11.16 15.97
N MET A 203 -14.99 -10.16 15.82
CA MET A 203 -15.99 -10.12 14.74
C MET A 203 -15.35 -10.25 13.35
N LEU A 204 -14.22 -9.58 13.09
CA LEU A 204 -13.50 -9.69 11.83
C LEU A 204 -12.95 -11.13 11.63
N ALA A 205 -12.40 -11.72 12.67
CA ALA A 205 -11.89 -13.10 12.62
C ALA A 205 -13.04 -14.13 12.43
N ASP A 206 -14.16 -13.97 13.12
CA ASP A 206 -15.34 -14.81 13.00
C ASP A 206 -16.00 -14.70 11.60
N ALA A 207 -15.84 -13.55 10.94
CA ALA A 207 -16.19 -13.36 9.53
C ALA A 207 -15.22 -14.02 8.54
N GLY A 208 -14.24 -14.79 9.01
CA GLY A 208 -13.28 -15.53 8.18
C GLY A 208 -12.14 -14.66 7.62
N LEU A 209 -11.94 -13.44 8.14
CA LEU A 209 -10.86 -12.60 7.71
C LEU A 209 -9.58 -12.90 8.50
N THR A 210 -8.43 -12.87 7.83
CA THR A 210 -7.14 -12.86 8.51
C THR A 210 -6.97 -11.51 9.19
N VAL A 211 -6.90 -11.51 10.53
CA VAL A 211 -6.62 -10.29 11.32
C VAL A 211 -5.16 -10.31 11.73
N PHE A 212 -4.39 -9.31 11.27
CA PHE A 212 -3.00 -9.15 11.65
C PHE A 212 -2.87 -8.62 13.08
N PRO A 213 -1.71 -8.82 13.75
CA PRO A 213 -1.42 -8.15 15.01
C PRO A 213 -1.65 -6.64 14.90
N HIS A 214 -2.47 -6.10 15.79
CA HIS A 214 -2.86 -4.69 15.76
C HIS A 214 -1.69 -3.73 16.02
N ILE A 215 -1.83 -2.50 15.52
CA ILE A 215 -0.91 -1.40 15.76
C ILE A 215 -1.52 -0.47 16.80
N ARG A 216 -0.89 -0.38 17.96
CA ARG A 216 -1.35 0.50 19.07
C ARG A 216 -1.21 1.97 18.69
N ARG A 217 -2.15 2.77 19.17
CA ARG A 217 -2.05 4.23 19.09
C ARG A 217 -0.77 4.70 19.81
N SER A 218 -0.04 5.61 19.18
CA SER A 218 1.23 6.12 19.74
C SER A 218 1.54 7.48 19.15
N ASP A 219 1.87 8.45 20.00
CA ASP A 219 2.31 9.79 19.58
C ASP A 219 3.63 9.77 18.79
N LYS A 220 4.35 8.64 18.85
CA LYS A 220 5.56 8.43 18.02
C LYS A 220 5.24 8.30 16.54
N VAL A 221 3.98 7.92 16.20
CA VAL A 221 3.50 7.93 14.82
C VAL A 221 3.38 9.36 14.31
N ASP A 222 2.79 10.27 15.09
CA ASP A 222 2.68 11.68 14.72
C ASP A 222 4.08 12.32 14.60
N GLN A 223 4.98 12.01 15.53
CA GLN A 223 6.37 12.49 15.49
C GLN A 223 7.14 12.01 14.27
N MET A 224 6.95 10.74 13.83
CA MET A 224 7.62 10.22 12.63
C MET A 224 7.16 10.93 11.35
N THR A 225 5.88 11.31 11.26
CA THR A 225 5.37 12.05 10.09
C THR A 225 5.97 13.44 9.99
N TRP A 226 6.06 14.16 11.10
CA TRP A 226 6.77 15.46 11.16
C TRP A 226 8.25 15.36 10.82
N GLN A 227 8.92 14.28 11.24
CA GLN A 227 10.35 14.07 11.01
C GLN A 227 10.63 13.45 9.62
N GLN A 228 9.60 13.04 8.90
CA GLN A 228 9.72 12.30 7.63
C GLN A 228 10.72 11.13 7.70
N ARG A 229 10.67 10.39 8.82
CA ARG A 229 11.55 9.24 9.08
C ARG A 229 10.76 8.07 9.70
N PRO A 230 10.93 6.83 9.20
CA PRO A 230 10.19 5.67 9.71
C PRO A 230 10.40 5.46 11.23
N LEU A 231 9.42 4.86 11.91
CA LEU A 231 9.52 4.50 13.34
C LEU A 231 10.77 3.68 13.63
N LEU A 232 11.18 2.85 12.69
CA LEU A 232 12.40 2.04 12.80
C LEU A 232 13.66 2.91 13.01
N ALA A 233 13.69 4.12 12.46
CA ALA A 233 14.78 5.06 12.60
C ALA A 233 14.62 6.02 13.80
N THR A 234 13.38 6.37 14.16
CA THR A 234 13.11 7.40 15.17
C THR A 234 12.78 6.81 16.54
N SER A 235 11.98 5.75 16.59
CA SER A 235 11.43 5.19 17.82
C SER A 235 11.21 3.66 17.69
N PRO A 236 12.26 2.87 17.42
CA PRO A 236 12.14 1.43 17.10
C PRO A 236 11.56 0.60 18.24
N ASN A 237 11.69 1.05 19.49
CA ASN A 237 11.21 0.36 20.68
C ASN A 237 9.88 0.93 21.19
N SER A 238 9.28 1.89 20.48
CA SER A 238 7.93 2.36 20.80
C SER A 238 6.91 1.25 20.60
N ALA A 239 5.74 1.38 21.23
CA ALA A 239 4.66 0.43 21.09
C ALA A 239 4.31 0.17 19.61
N ALA A 240 4.12 1.23 18.82
CA ALA A 240 3.85 1.12 17.40
C ALA A 240 5.02 0.53 16.60
N GLY A 241 6.27 0.88 16.91
CA GLY A 241 7.46 0.34 16.25
C GLY A 241 7.60 -1.17 16.44
N VAL A 242 7.33 -1.67 17.65
CA VAL A 242 7.30 -3.11 17.95
C VAL A 242 6.13 -3.80 17.25
N ASP A 243 4.96 -3.17 17.25
CA ASP A 243 3.76 -3.75 16.63
C ASP A 243 3.90 -3.85 15.11
N TYR A 244 4.46 -2.84 14.43
CA TYR A 244 4.75 -2.93 12.98
C TYR A 244 5.72 -4.07 12.66
N ARG A 245 6.74 -4.33 13.48
CA ARG A 245 7.62 -5.49 13.27
C ARG A 245 6.86 -6.81 13.42
N ARG A 246 5.96 -6.92 14.42
CA ARG A 246 5.11 -8.11 14.60
C ARG A 246 4.20 -8.31 13.41
N PHE A 247 3.57 -7.25 12.93
CA PHE A 247 2.74 -7.26 11.74
C PHE A 247 3.52 -7.74 10.51
N VAL A 248 4.65 -7.12 10.17
CA VAL A 248 5.46 -7.51 9.00
C VAL A 248 5.91 -8.97 9.10
N LYS A 249 6.32 -9.42 10.29
CA LYS A 249 6.66 -10.82 10.52
C LYS A 249 5.48 -11.76 10.28
N ALA A 250 4.27 -11.40 10.70
CA ALA A 250 3.05 -12.19 10.46
C ALA A 250 2.69 -12.22 8.96
N TYR A 251 2.76 -11.07 8.28
CA TYR A 251 2.53 -10.96 6.84
C TYR A 251 3.49 -11.85 6.02
N MET A 252 4.77 -11.84 6.35
CA MET A 252 5.77 -12.68 5.67
C MET A 252 5.51 -14.19 5.87
N ARG A 253 5.02 -14.61 7.03
CA ARG A 253 4.67 -16.01 7.31
C ARG A 253 3.45 -16.47 6.52
N GLY A 254 2.44 -15.64 6.37
CA GLY A 254 1.24 -15.93 5.57
C GLY A 254 1.54 -16.12 4.07
N GLY A 255 2.66 -15.60 3.58
CA GLY A 255 3.16 -15.81 2.21
C GLY A 255 3.94 -17.11 2.00
N LYS A 256 4.41 -17.74 3.06
CA LYS A 256 5.04 -19.07 3.02
C LYS A 256 3.93 -20.13 3.16
N LYS A 257 3.32 -20.56 2.05
CA LYS A 257 2.73 -21.89 2.03
C LYS A 257 3.86 -22.88 2.33
N ASN A 258 3.65 -23.73 3.35
CA ASN A 258 4.52 -24.88 3.57
C ASN A 258 4.68 -25.63 2.24
N VAL A 259 5.90 -25.60 1.69
CA VAL A 259 6.35 -26.55 0.67
C VAL A 259 6.79 -27.79 1.42
#